data_682414f98c3e4cc599d2de7f9d4e5958
#
_entry.id   682414f98c3e4cc599d2de7f9d4e5958
#
_cell.length_a   1.000
_cell.length_b   1.000
_cell.length_c   1.000
_cell.angle_alpha   90.00
_cell.angle_beta   90.00
_cell.angle_gamma   90.00
#
_symmetry.space_group_name_H-M   'P 1'
#
loop_
_entity.id
_entity.type
_entity.pdbx_description
1 polymer ?
#
loop_
_entity_poly.entity_id
_entity_poly.type
_entity_poly.pdbx_seq_one_letter_code
_entity_poly.pdbx_strand_id
1 'polypeptide(L)'
;MLLLEAKETIGGGLRTAELTLPGFRHDICSAIHPLGMGSPFFQSLPLADYGLAWIQPELPLAHPFADDTAVFLARDIAETAVQFPQDAATYRRLFAPLVSNWDKIAPEFLGPLRLPRHPL
;
A
#
# COMPACT_ATOMS: atom_id res chain seq x y z
N MET A 1 16.24 -19.28 -13.56
CA MET A 1 16.39 -18.66 -12.21
C MET A 1 16.03 -19.72 -11.18
N LEU A 2 16.80 -19.89 -10.09
CA LEU A 2 16.49 -20.80 -8.99
C LEU A 2 15.98 -19.95 -7.80
N LEU A 3 14.79 -20.27 -7.29
CA LEU A 3 14.22 -19.65 -6.10
C LEU A 3 14.26 -20.68 -4.95
N LEU A 4 14.83 -20.28 -3.82
CA LEU A 4 14.90 -21.11 -2.62
C LEU A 4 13.96 -20.55 -1.56
N GLU A 5 13.12 -21.41 -1.00
CA GLU A 5 12.22 -21.10 0.12
C GLU A 5 12.51 -22.06 1.26
N ALA A 6 12.65 -21.52 2.47
CA ALA A 6 12.97 -22.31 3.68
C ALA A 6 11.73 -22.98 4.30
N LYS A 7 10.55 -22.58 3.90
CA LYS A 7 9.28 -23.12 4.41
C LYS A 7 8.64 -24.05 3.39
N GLU A 8 7.66 -24.81 3.81
CA GLU A 8 6.93 -25.76 2.97
C GLU A 8 6.14 -25.08 1.84
N THR A 9 5.75 -23.82 2.04
CA THR A 9 5.03 -23.02 1.04
C THR A 9 5.85 -21.80 0.65
N ILE A 10 5.87 -21.48 -0.64
CA ILE A 10 6.49 -20.26 -1.17
C ILE A 10 5.76 -19.01 -0.66
N GLY A 11 6.44 -17.86 -0.63
CA GLY A 11 5.81 -16.58 -0.34
C GLY A 11 6.57 -15.71 0.66
N GLY A 12 7.59 -16.22 1.36
CA GLY A 12 8.33 -15.43 2.34
C GLY A 12 7.42 -14.87 3.43
N GLY A 13 7.23 -13.54 3.47
CA GLY A 13 6.29 -12.85 4.36
C GLY A 13 4.82 -12.87 3.92
N LEU A 14 4.55 -13.33 2.70
CA LEU A 14 3.19 -13.43 2.14
C LEU A 14 2.54 -14.74 2.58
N ARG A 15 2.04 -14.79 3.80
CA ARG A 15 1.38 -15.98 4.36
C ARG A 15 0.06 -15.62 5.00
N THR A 16 -0.94 -16.45 4.71
CA THR A 16 -2.28 -16.31 5.28
C THR A 16 -2.61 -17.58 6.06
N ALA A 17 -3.11 -17.42 7.27
CA ALA A 17 -3.54 -18.53 8.13
C ALA A 17 -4.74 -18.15 9.01
N GLU A 18 -5.42 -19.16 9.52
CA GLU A 18 -6.44 -19.00 10.55
C GLU A 18 -5.75 -18.86 11.92
N LEU A 19 -5.64 -17.64 12.43
CA LEU A 19 -4.91 -17.34 13.66
C LEU A 19 -5.79 -17.12 14.88
N THR A 20 -7.08 -16.86 14.68
CA THR A 20 -8.04 -16.56 15.74
C THR A 20 -9.14 -17.61 15.80
N LEU A 21 -10.24 -17.37 15.13
CA LEU A 21 -11.37 -18.30 15.07
C LEU A 21 -11.35 -19.09 13.76
N PRO A 22 -11.88 -20.33 13.74
CA PRO A 22 -12.01 -21.11 12.52
C PRO A 22 -12.73 -20.34 11.41
N GLY A 23 -12.19 -20.36 10.19
CA GLY A 23 -12.71 -19.64 9.03
C GLY A 23 -12.26 -18.18 8.89
N PHE A 24 -11.65 -17.60 9.92
CA PHE A 24 -11.09 -16.24 9.84
C PHE A 24 -9.63 -16.29 9.40
N ARG A 25 -9.39 -15.88 8.17
CA ARG A 25 -8.05 -15.83 7.58
C ARG A 25 -7.39 -14.49 7.84
N HIS A 26 -6.14 -14.55 8.29
CA HIS A 26 -5.31 -13.37 8.58
C HIS A 26 -3.99 -13.47 7.84
N ASP A 27 -3.54 -12.37 7.27
CA ASP A 27 -2.18 -12.26 6.75
C ASP A 27 -1.21 -12.11 7.93
N ILE A 28 -0.24 -13.00 8.01
CA ILE A 28 0.66 -13.11 9.18
C ILE A 28 1.62 -11.92 9.24
N CYS A 29 2.09 -11.43 8.10
CA CYS A 29 3.10 -10.38 8.02
C CYS A 29 2.73 -9.32 6.98
N SER A 30 2.80 -9.68 5.71
CA SER A 30 2.64 -8.75 4.59
C SER A 30 1.17 -8.70 4.15
N ALA A 31 0.41 -7.74 4.69
CA ALA A 31 -1.03 -7.61 4.46
C ALA A 31 -1.38 -6.48 3.46
N ILE A 32 -0.50 -5.50 3.29
CA ILE A 32 -0.72 -4.32 2.44
C ILE A 32 0.44 -4.17 1.46
N HIS A 33 0.15 -4.04 0.17
CA HIS A 33 1.14 -4.06 -0.91
C HIS A 33 1.13 -2.81 -1.81
N PRO A 34 1.14 -1.58 -1.27
CA PRO A 34 1.08 -0.37 -2.08
C PRO A 34 2.29 -0.23 -3.02
N LEU A 35 3.47 -0.62 -2.54
CA LEU A 35 4.69 -0.60 -3.35
C LEU A 35 4.69 -1.67 -4.44
N GLY A 36 4.09 -2.84 -4.19
CA GLY A 36 3.90 -3.87 -5.20
C GLY A 36 2.98 -3.39 -6.33
N MET A 37 1.87 -2.79 -5.96
CA MET A 37 0.91 -2.23 -6.91
C MET A 37 1.50 -1.04 -7.70
N GLY A 38 2.27 -0.17 -7.03
CA GLY A 38 2.89 1.01 -7.64
C GLY A 38 4.20 0.73 -8.38
N SER A 39 4.76 -0.49 -8.30
CA SER A 39 6.06 -0.83 -8.89
C SER A 39 5.99 -0.88 -10.42
N PRO A 40 6.81 -0.08 -11.14
CA PRO A 40 6.92 -0.19 -12.59
C PRO A 40 7.31 -1.59 -13.07
N PHE A 41 8.11 -2.32 -12.28
CA PHE A 41 8.49 -3.69 -12.58
C PHE A 41 7.28 -4.62 -12.55
N PHE A 42 6.51 -4.63 -11.44
CA PHE A 42 5.34 -5.50 -11.34
C PHE A 42 4.25 -5.13 -12.33
N GLN A 43 4.09 -3.83 -12.65
CA GLN A 43 3.16 -3.37 -13.67
C GLN A 43 3.55 -3.81 -15.09
N SER A 44 4.85 -4.09 -15.35
CA SER A 44 5.32 -4.61 -16.64
C SER A 44 5.08 -6.11 -16.83
N LEU A 45 4.64 -6.82 -15.78
CA LEU A 45 4.40 -8.26 -15.82
C LEU A 45 2.91 -8.56 -15.98
N PRO A 46 2.53 -9.61 -16.72
CA PRO A 46 1.13 -9.98 -16.89
C PRO A 46 0.59 -10.76 -15.68
N LEU A 47 0.70 -10.17 -14.49
CA LEU A 47 0.38 -10.87 -13.23
C LEU A 47 -1.11 -11.22 -13.11
N ALA A 48 -1.98 -10.47 -13.77
CA ALA A 48 -3.42 -10.80 -13.82
C ALA A 48 -3.66 -12.15 -14.52
N ASP A 49 -2.88 -12.51 -15.52
CA ASP A 49 -2.97 -13.79 -16.23
C ASP A 49 -2.60 -14.97 -15.31
N TYR A 50 -1.86 -14.69 -14.25
CA TYR A 50 -1.49 -15.66 -13.21
C TYR A 50 -2.37 -15.58 -11.96
N GLY A 51 -3.50 -14.88 -12.03
CA GLY A 51 -4.51 -14.83 -10.99
C GLY A 51 -4.32 -13.74 -9.94
N LEU A 52 -3.39 -12.79 -10.13
CA LEU A 52 -3.27 -11.63 -9.24
C LEU A 52 -4.47 -10.69 -9.45
N ALA A 53 -5.21 -10.43 -8.38
CA ALA A 53 -6.24 -9.41 -8.33
C ALA A 53 -5.94 -8.43 -7.19
N TRP A 54 -5.87 -7.14 -7.52
CA TRP A 54 -5.72 -6.09 -6.51
C TRP A 54 -7.08 -5.72 -5.92
N ILE A 55 -7.22 -5.92 -4.63
CA ILE A 55 -8.40 -5.51 -3.88
C ILE A 55 -8.05 -4.25 -3.10
N GLN A 56 -8.80 -3.19 -3.33
CA GLN A 56 -8.63 -1.93 -2.60
C GLN A 56 -9.84 -1.72 -1.70
N PRO A 57 -9.67 -1.79 -0.36
CA PRO A 57 -10.76 -1.48 0.55
C PRO A 57 -11.15 -0.01 0.46
N GLU A 58 -12.38 0.29 0.83
CA GLU A 58 -12.91 1.66 0.89
C GLU A 58 -12.10 2.51 1.88
N LEU A 59 -11.79 1.93 3.04
CA LEU A 59 -10.93 2.53 4.06
C LEU A 59 -9.66 1.67 4.23
N PRO A 60 -8.55 2.06 3.59
CA PRO A 60 -7.30 1.28 3.63
C PRO A 60 -6.67 1.15 5.01
N LEU A 61 -6.91 2.12 5.89
CA LEU A 61 -6.29 2.17 7.20
C LEU A 61 -7.22 2.84 8.21
N ALA A 62 -7.26 2.32 9.43
CA ALA A 62 -7.92 2.94 10.57
C ALA A 62 -7.00 2.92 11.80
N HIS A 63 -7.01 4.00 12.56
CA HIS A 63 -6.36 4.11 13.86
C HIS A 63 -7.41 4.31 14.94
N PRO A 64 -7.82 3.26 15.67
CA PRO A 64 -8.70 3.39 16.82
C PRO A 64 -7.93 3.97 18.01
N PHE A 65 -8.60 4.80 18.81
CA PHE A 65 -8.09 5.37 20.03
C PHE A 65 -8.80 4.77 21.27
N ALA A 66 -8.21 4.99 22.43
CA ALA A 66 -8.73 4.45 23.69
C ALA A 66 -10.04 5.12 24.16
N ASP A 67 -10.45 6.20 23.56
CA ASP A 67 -11.68 6.96 23.83
C ASP A 67 -12.84 6.57 22.90
N ASP A 68 -12.76 5.40 22.26
CA ASP A 68 -13.72 4.86 21.30
C ASP A 68 -13.86 5.69 20.01
N THR A 69 -12.95 6.62 19.77
CA THR A 69 -12.86 7.31 18.48
C THR A 69 -11.88 6.61 17.53
N ALA A 70 -11.93 6.96 16.24
CA ALA A 70 -10.97 6.47 15.25
C ALA A 70 -10.74 7.52 14.16
N VAL A 71 -9.56 7.51 13.57
CA VAL A 71 -9.26 8.22 12.33
C VAL A 71 -8.97 7.24 11.21
N PHE A 72 -9.33 7.61 10.01
CA PHE A 72 -9.23 6.76 8.82
C PHE A 72 -8.35 7.41 7.78
N LEU A 73 -7.60 6.59 7.07
CA LEU A 73 -7.05 6.98 5.78
C LEU A 73 -8.09 6.61 4.71
N ALA A 74 -8.69 7.60 4.09
CA ALA A 74 -9.53 7.42 2.91
C ALA A 74 -8.66 7.42 1.64
N ARG A 75 -9.22 7.00 0.53
CA ARG A 75 -8.53 7.06 -0.77
C ARG A 75 -8.37 8.48 -1.30
N ASP A 76 -9.30 9.35 -0.94
CA ASP A 76 -9.25 10.76 -1.28
C ASP A 76 -8.57 11.59 -0.19
N ILE A 77 -7.70 12.53 -0.62
CA ILE A 77 -6.97 13.41 0.29
C ILE A 77 -7.91 14.32 1.06
N ALA A 78 -8.97 14.81 0.42
CA ALA A 78 -9.91 15.71 1.07
C ALA A 78 -10.74 14.99 2.13
N GLU A 79 -11.16 13.75 1.85
CA GLU A 79 -11.88 12.89 2.81
C GLU A 79 -11.01 12.56 4.03
N THR A 80 -9.73 12.31 3.83
CA THR A 80 -8.80 12.12 4.95
C THR A 80 -8.60 13.42 5.73
N ALA A 81 -8.39 14.53 5.04
CA ALA A 81 -8.07 15.82 5.67
C ALA A 81 -9.18 16.38 6.55
N VAL A 82 -10.47 16.10 6.25
CA VAL A 82 -11.59 16.60 7.08
C VAL A 82 -11.62 16.01 8.48
N GLN A 83 -10.94 14.87 8.71
CA GLN A 83 -10.83 14.27 10.03
C GLN A 83 -9.85 15.01 10.96
N PHE A 84 -9.02 15.88 10.38
CA PHE A 84 -8.04 16.70 11.08
C PHE A 84 -8.28 18.19 10.81
N PRO A 85 -9.37 18.79 11.30
CA PRO A 85 -9.76 20.15 10.90
C PRO A 85 -8.66 21.20 11.07
N GLN A 86 -7.86 21.07 12.14
CA GLN A 86 -6.75 21.98 12.44
C GLN A 86 -5.59 21.83 11.49
N ASP A 87 -5.34 20.62 10.99
CA ASP A 87 -4.20 20.27 10.12
C ASP A 87 -4.59 20.04 8.67
N ALA A 88 -5.88 20.15 8.33
CA ALA A 88 -6.42 19.83 7.00
C ALA A 88 -5.69 20.55 5.86
N ALA A 89 -5.37 21.82 6.04
CA ALA A 89 -4.65 22.61 5.03
C ALA A 89 -3.21 22.13 4.86
N THR A 90 -2.53 21.82 5.97
CA THR A 90 -1.17 21.30 5.99
C THR A 90 -1.09 19.92 5.36
N TYR A 91 -2.05 19.04 5.70
CA TYR A 91 -2.18 17.70 5.13
C TYR A 91 -2.31 17.76 3.61
N ARG A 92 -3.26 18.56 3.10
CA ARG A 92 -3.46 18.74 1.66
C ARG A 92 -2.22 19.30 0.98
N ARG A 93 -1.59 20.32 1.55
CA ARG A 93 -0.38 20.93 1.00
C ARG A 93 0.78 19.95 0.90
N LEU A 94 0.89 19.02 1.85
CA LEU A 94 1.94 18.00 1.86
C LEU A 94 1.66 16.88 0.86
N PHE A 95 0.44 16.34 0.85
CA PHE A 95 0.15 15.12 0.11
C PHE A 95 -0.37 15.34 -1.31
N ALA A 96 -1.08 16.44 -1.60
CA ALA A 96 -1.62 16.66 -2.92
C ALA A 96 -0.56 16.71 -4.04
N PRO A 97 0.61 17.38 -3.86
CA PRO A 97 1.67 17.35 -4.88
C PRO A 97 2.26 15.95 -5.10
N LEU A 98 2.37 15.15 -4.04
CA LEU A 98 2.90 13.77 -4.14
C LEU A 98 1.94 12.88 -4.92
N VAL A 99 0.65 12.96 -4.62
CA VAL A 99 -0.37 12.17 -5.32
C VAL A 99 -0.50 12.61 -6.77
N SER A 100 -0.56 13.92 -7.05
CA SER A 100 -0.71 14.43 -8.42
C SER A 100 0.52 14.19 -9.32
N ASN A 101 1.67 13.97 -8.73
CA ASN A 101 2.91 13.67 -9.46
C ASN A 101 3.37 12.21 -9.28
N TRP A 102 2.49 11.33 -8.78
CA TRP A 102 2.88 9.94 -8.50
C TRP A 102 3.51 9.23 -9.69
N ASP A 103 2.98 9.40 -10.88
CA ASP A 103 3.50 8.77 -12.10
C ASP A 103 4.94 9.20 -12.45
N LYS A 104 5.36 10.38 -12.00
CA LYS A 104 6.75 10.86 -12.15
C LYS A 104 7.63 10.39 -11.00
N ILE A 105 7.08 10.32 -9.80
CA ILE A 105 7.78 9.98 -8.56
C ILE A 105 8.05 8.47 -8.49
N ALA A 106 7.05 7.63 -8.77
CA ALA A 106 7.14 6.19 -8.60
C ALA A 106 8.33 5.56 -9.37
N PRO A 107 8.60 5.89 -10.65
CA PRO A 107 9.76 5.35 -11.36
C PRO A 107 11.11 5.80 -10.79
N GLU A 108 11.17 6.92 -10.10
CA GLU A 108 12.42 7.41 -9.50
C GLU A 108 12.72 6.68 -8.18
N PHE A 109 11.69 6.34 -7.39
CA PHE A 109 11.85 5.66 -6.11
C PHE A 109 11.81 4.14 -6.20
N LEU A 110 11.00 3.60 -7.11
CA LEU A 110 10.76 2.16 -7.23
C LEU A 110 11.50 1.54 -8.43
N GLY A 111 12.20 2.35 -9.21
CA GLY A 111 13.03 1.91 -10.32
C GLY A 111 14.49 1.69 -9.92
N PRO A 112 15.35 1.30 -10.89
CA PRO A 112 16.78 1.20 -10.68
C PRO A 112 17.39 2.55 -10.25
N LEU A 113 18.40 2.50 -9.38
CA LEU A 113 19.12 3.70 -8.94
C LEU A 113 19.72 4.45 -10.14
N ARG A 114 19.36 5.71 -10.28
CA ARG A 114 19.84 6.62 -11.32
C ARG A 114 19.71 8.07 -10.85
N LEU A 115 20.32 8.99 -11.58
CA LEU A 115 20.06 10.41 -11.34
C LEU A 115 18.59 10.73 -11.62
N PRO A 116 17.91 11.45 -10.72
CA PRO A 116 16.51 11.81 -10.88
C PRO A 116 16.28 12.57 -12.20
N ARG A 117 15.28 12.20 -12.95
CA ARG A 117 14.84 12.90 -14.16
C ARG A 117 13.89 14.05 -13.84
N HIS A 118 13.23 13.95 -12.68
CA HIS A 118 12.26 14.93 -12.20
C HIS A 118 12.63 15.30 -10.74
N PRO A 119 13.63 16.18 -10.54
CA PRO A 119 13.92 16.69 -9.21
C PRO A 119 12.70 17.47 -8.69
N LEU A 120 12.36 17.22 -7.42
CA LEU A 120 11.24 17.88 -6.73
C LEU A 120 11.51 19.37 -6.52
#